data_a79a715037045fb96ef82f341148e7d9
#
_entry.id   a79a715037045fb96ef82f341148e7d9
#
_cell.length_a   1.000
_cell.length_b   1.000
_cell.length_c   1.000
_cell.angle_alpha   90.00
_cell.angle_beta   90.00
_cell.angle_gamma   90.00
#
_symmetry.space_group_name_H-M   'P 1'
#
loop_
_entity.id
_entity.type
_entity.pdbx_description
1 polymer ?
#
loop_
_entity_poly.entity_id
_entity_poly.type
_entity_poly.pdbx_seq_one_letter_code
_entity_poly.pdbx_strand_id
1 'polypeptide(L)'
;MALYAIGDLHLSFGTDKPMDVFGGAWSGYVDKLRENLSVIQPEDTTVLLGDLSWALDLQNAKEDFAFINAIPGRKIIIKGNHDYWWSTAAKFYQFCKENGFENLWILNNNFYEYEGTALCGTRGWFFEEDAAEGSHNDKIFKRELIRLETSLKAAGEMEKICFLHYPPRYRGYECPEILALLKQYGVSICCYGHLHSDSHKLAIEGVYDGVDFRLCSADFLRFRPIRVK
;
A
#
# COMPACT_ATOMS: atom_id res chain seq x y z
N MET A 1 16.71 5.54 12.43
CA MET A 1 15.84 5.20 11.27
C MET A 1 14.39 5.36 11.66
N ALA A 2 13.50 5.65 10.72
CA ALA A 2 12.05 5.67 10.95
C ALA A 2 11.36 4.82 9.88
N LEU A 3 10.22 4.21 10.25
CA LEU A 3 9.33 3.51 9.32
C LEU A 3 8.14 4.39 9.05
N TYR A 4 7.96 4.76 7.78
CA TYR A 4 6.82 5.55 7.32
C TYR A 4 5.86 4.72 6.47
N ALA A 5 4.62 5.16 6.39
CA ALA A 5 3.60 4.61 5.50
C ALA A 5 2.76 5.73 4.86
N ILE A 6 2.45 5.55 3.58
CA ILE A 6 1.51 6.37 2.81
C ILE A 6 1.06 5.55 1.59
N GLY A 7 -0.19 5.67 1.18
CA GLY A 7 -0.72 5.04 -0.04
C GLY A 7 -1.42 6.05 -0.93
N ASP A 8 -1.92 5.56 -2.06
CA ASP A 8 -2.87 6.30 -2.88
C ASP A 8 -2.31 7.65 -3.39
N LEU A 9 -1.07 7.61 -3.90
CA LEU A 9 -0.41 8.82 -4.41
C LEU A 9 -1.04 9.31 -5.70
N HIS A 10 -1.62 8.40 -6.48
CA HIS A 10 -2.33 8.69 -7.73
C HIS A 10 -1.56 9.63 -8.67
N LEU A 11 -0.25 9.42 -8.79
CA LEU A 11 0.59 10.19 -9.70
C LEU A 11 0.15 9.98 -11.15
N SER A 12 0.35 11.00 -11.98
CA SER A 12 -0.09 11.00 -13.38
C SER A 12 0.81 11.81 -14.30
N PHE A 13 2.13 11.85 -14.03
CA PHE A 13 3.07 12.61 -14.84
C PHE A 13 3.15 12.11 -16.30
N GLY A 14 3.00 10.79 -16.51
CA GLY A 14 2.98 10.18 -17.83
C GLY A 14 1.58 9.96 -18.42
N THR A 15 0.53 10.47 -17.76
CA THR A 15 -0.87 10.28 -18.21
C THR A 15 -1.70 11.53 -17.99
N ASP A 16 -2.78 11.68 -18.76
CA ASP A 16 -3.72 12.80 -18.63
C ASP A 16 -4.86 12.48 -17.66
N LYS A 17 -4.50 12.24 -16.38
CA LYS A 17 -5.45 11.98 -15.29
C LYS A 17 -5.05 12.71 -14.00
N PRO A 18 -4.94 14.05 -14.01
CA PRO A 18 -4.54 14.78 -12.81
C PRO A 18 -5.64 14.70 -11.74
N MET A 19 -5.27 14.37 -10.51
CA MET A 19 -6.20 14.33 -9.37
C MET A 19 -6.71 15.71 -8.97
N ASP A 20 -6.05 16.78 -9.38
CA ASP A 20 -6.48 18.16 -9.14
C ASP A 20 -7.91 18.45 -9.60
N VAL A 21 -8.41 17.73 -10.60
CA VAL A 21 -9.79 17.87 -11.11
C VAL A 21 -10.86 17.56 -10.06
N PHE A 22 -10.51 16.81 -9.03
CA PHE A 22 -11.41 16.51 -7.91
C PHE A 22 -11.44 17.64 -6.85
N GLY A 23 -10.59 18.65 -6.99
CA GLY A 23 -10.54 19.80 -6.08
C GLY A 23 -10.25 19.44 -4.62
N GLY A 24 -10.61 20.32 -3.70
CA GLY A 24 -10.50 20.05 -2.28
C GLY A 24 -9.08 19.69 -1.83
N ALA A 25 -8.91 18.53 -1.20
CA ALA A 25 -7.62 18.07 -0.72
C ALA A 25 -6.61 17.88 -1.85
N TRP A 26 -7.07 17.48 -3.05
CA TRP A 26 -6.21 17.14 -4.19
C TRP A 26 -5.62 18.33 -4.95
N SER A 27 -6.14 19.56 -4.75
CA SER A 27 -5.56 20.77 -5.37
C SER A 27 -4.09 20.91 -5.02
N GLY A 28 -3.19 20.92 -6.02
CA GLY A 28 -1.73 21.03 -5.85
C GLY A 28 -1.13 19.86 -5.07
N TYR A 29 -1.71 18.67 -5.17
CA TYR A 29 -1.32 17.51 -4.35
C TYR A 29 0.12 17.07 -4.59
N VAL A 30 0.64 17.20 -5.81
CA VAL A 30 2.02 16.85 -6.15
C VAL A 30 3.02 17.70 -5.37
N ASP A 31 2.75 19.02 -5.25
CA ASP A 31 3.63 19.91 -4.49
C ASP A 31 3.54 19.61 -2.98
N LYS A 32 2.35 19.30 -2.47
CA LYS A 32 2.16 18.83 -1.08
C LYS A 32 2.93 17.54 -0.82
N LEU A 33 2.90 16.56 -1.75
CA LEU A 33 3.69 15.34 -1.64
C LEU A 33 5.18 15.67 -1.62
N ARG A 34 5.67 16.50 -2.55
CA ARG A 34 7.08 16.89 -2.64
C ARG A 34 7.57 17.56 -1.34
N GLU A 35 6.79 18.48 -0.79
CA GLU A 35 7.09 19.16 0.46
C GLU A 35 7.08 18.18 1.65
N ASN A 36 6.00 17.42 1.81
CA ASN A 36 5.79 16.58 3.00
C ASN A 36 6.67 15.31 3.02
N LEU A 37 7.03 14.75 1.86
CA LEU A 37 7.93 13.60 1.77
C LEU A 37 9.40 13.98 1.98
N SER A 38 9.74 15.26 1.98
CA SER A 38 11.09 15.75 2.29
C SER A 38 11.53 15.47 3.72
N VAL A 39 10.61 15.10 4.61
CA VAL A 39 10.95 14.68 5.99
C VAL A 39 11.71 13.34 6.04
N ILE A 40 11.57 12.52 5.00
CA ILE A 40 12.17 11.18 4.92
C ILE A 40 13.68 11.33 4.72
N GLN A 41 14.46 10.57 5.48
CA GLN A 41 15.92 10.57 5.42
C GLN A 41 16.45 9.33 4.66
N PRO A 42 17.72 9.34 4.20
CA PRO A 42 18.29 8.21 3.46
C PRO A 42 18.29 6.88 4.21
N GLU A 43 18.33 6.89 5.52
CA GLU A 43 18.28 5.69 6.37
C GLU A 43 16.86 5.19 6.67
N ASP A 44 15.82 5.94 6.30
CA ASP A 44 14.43 5.59 6.60
C ASP A 44 13.86 4.58 5.60
N THR A 45 12.80 3.92 6.01
CA THR A 45 12.02 3.02 5.16
C THR A 45 10.60 3.55 5.04
N THR A 46 10.06 3.58 3.83
CA THR A 46 8.67 3.97 3.55
C THR A 46 7.94 2.83 2.88
N VAL A 47 6.79 2.43 3.42
CA VAL A 47 5.88 1.49 2.74
C VAL A 47 4.84 2.29 1.97
N LEU A 48 4.75 2.01 0.67
CA LEU A 48 3.79 2.62 -0.25
C LEU A 48 2.63 1.65 -0.49
N LEU A 49 1.42 2.03 -0.04
CA LEU A 49 0.27 1.11 0.08
C LEU A 49 -0.57 0.97 -1.20
N GLY A 50 0.04 1.11 -2.37
CA GLY A 50 -0.63 0.95 -3.65
C GLY A 50 -1.30 2.22 -4.16
N ASP A 51 -1.92 2.10 -5.34
CA ASP A 51 -2.50 3.19 -6.11
C ASP A 51 -1.51 4.34 -6.29
N LEU A 52 -0.31 3.98 -6.77
CA LEU A 52 0.80 4.92 -6.89
C LEU A 52 0.75 5.74 -8.18
N SER A 53 0.28 5.14 -9.27
CA SER A 53 0.28 5.74 -10.61
C SER A 53 -0.98 5.36 -11.39
N TRP A 54 -1.53 6.32 -12.12
CA TRP A 54 -2.62 6.09 -13.10
C TRP A 54 -2.15 5.50 -14.41
N ALA A 55 -0.86 5.27 -14.61
CA ALA A 55 -0.33 4.69 -15.84
C ALA A 55 -0.88 3.28 -16.08
N LEU A 56 -1.10 2.95 -17.37
CA LEU A 56 -1.60 1.64 -17.78
C LEU A 56 -0.49 0.60 -17.93
N ASP A 57 0.76 1.05 -18.05
CA ASP A 57 1.95 0.22 -18.19
C ASP A 57 3.18 0.89 -17.58
N LEU A 58 4.27 0.16 -17.45
CA LEU A 58 5.52 0.65 -16.85
C LEU A 58 6.18 1.76 -17.66
N GLN A 59 6.02 1.78 -18.98
CA GLN A 59 6.61 2.81 -19.83
C GLN A 59 6.00 4.18 -19.51
N ASN A 60 4.68 4.23 -19.39
CA ASN A 60 3.95 5.47 -19.04
C ASN A 60 4.10 5.81 -17.54
N ALA A 61 4.41 4.84 -16.68
CA ALA A 61 4.67 5.05 -15.25
C ALA A 61 6.07 5.59 -14.94
N LYS A 62 6.94 5.75 -15.94
CA LYS A 62 8.36 6.08 -15.73
C LYS A 62 8.57 7.35 -14.92
N GLU A 63 7.89 8.44 -15.26
CA GLU A 63 8.04 9.72 -14.56
C GLU A 63 7.48 9.66 -13.12
N ASP A 64 6.40 8.89 -12.91
CA ASP A 64 5.83 8.65 -11.60
C ASP A 64 6.82 7.90 -10.71
N PHE A 65 7.45 6.86 -11.23
CA PHE A 65 8.49 6.11 -10.52
C PHE A 65 9.80 6.89 -10.35
N ALA A 66 10.14 7.79 -11.27
CA ALA A 66 11.25 8.70 -11.09
C ALA A 66 11.02 9.63 -9.88
N PHE A 67 9.79 10.17 -9.75
CA PHE A 67 9.39 10.95 -8.57
C PHE A 67 9.50 10.11 -7.29
N ILE A 68 8.95 8.89 -7.26
CA ILE A 68 9.01 7.99 -6.09
C ILE A 68 10.46 7.61 -5.77
N ASN A 69 11.29 7.32 -6.77
CA ASN A 69 12.70 6.98 -6.58
C ASN A 69 13.51 8.14 -6.00
N ALA A 70 13.17 9.39 -6.33
CA ALA A 70 13.82 10.58 -5.80
C ALA A 70 13.55 10.81 -4.31
N ILE A 71 12.51 10.23 -3.72
CA ILE A 71 12.27 10.24 -2.28
C ILE A 71 13.43 9.49 -1.62
N PRO A 72 14.08 10.05 -0.57
CA PRO A 72 15.17 9.37 0.12
C PRO A 72 14.77 8.04 0.75
N GLY A 73 15.74 7.20 1.07
CA GLY A 73 15.54 5.95 1.79
C GLY A 73 14.93 4.82 0.96
N ARG A 74 14.64 3.73 1.61
CA ARG A 74 14.09 2.50 1.02
C ARG A 74 12.58 2.62 0.84
N LYS A 75 12.07 2.29 -0.37
CA LYS A 75 10.62 2.20 -0.60
C LYS A 75 10.20 0.75 -0.81
N ILE A 76 9.20 0.31 -0.03
CA ILE A 76 8.58 -1.00 -0.15
C ILE A 76 7.17 -0.78 -0.69
N ILE A 77 6.84 -1.40 -1.82
CA ILE A 77 5.64 -1.14 -2.60
C ILE A 77 4.73 -2.36 -2.57
N ILE A 78 3.46 -2.17 -2.20
CA ILE A 78 2.38 -3.12 -2.49
C ILE A 78 1.55 -2.61 -3.67
N LYS A 79 0.83 -3.52 -4.34
CA LYS A 79 -0.05 -3.17 -5.45
C LYS A 79 -1.39 -2.64 -4.92
N GLY A 80 -1.90 -1.55 -5.53
CA GLY A 80 -3.30 -1.13 -5.41
C GLY A 80 -4.20 -1.66 -6.53
N ASN A 81 -5.45 -1.22 -6.57
CA ASN A 81 -6.40 -1.62 -7.60
C ASN A 81 -6.26 -0.79 -8.89
N HIS A 82 -5.80 0.44 -8.81
CA HIS A 82 -5.53 1.30 -9.95
C HIS A 82 -4.10 1.20 -10.50
N ASP A 83 -3.23 0.38 -9.89
CA ASP A 83 -1.88 0.13 -10.42
C ASP A 83 -1.94 -0.81 -11.63
N TYR A 84 -2.50 -0.33 -12.75
CA TYR A 84 -2.64 -1.10 -14.00
C TYR A 84 -1.30 -1.39 -14.66
N TRP A 85 -0.27 -0.58 -14.41
CA TRP A 85 1.12 -0.79 -14.85
C TRP A 85 1.71 -2.09 -14.32
N TRP A 86 1.14 -2.65 -13.25
CA TRP A 86 1.63 -3.85 -12.60
C TRP A 86 1.45 -5.09 -13.48
N SER A 87 2.53 -5.83 -13.67
CA SER A 87 2.50 -7.14 -14.33
C SER A 87 3.11 -8.24 -13.45
N THR A 88 4.45 -8.28 -13.34
CA THR A 88 5.20 -9.20 -12.47
C THR A 88 6.33 -8.46 -11.77
N ALA A 89 6.75 -8.96 -10.59
CA ALA A 89 7.89 -8.39 -9.89
C ALA A 89 9.17 -8.40 -10.76
N ALA A 90 9.38 -9.47 -11.53
CA ALA A 90 10.55 -9.55 -12.42
C ALA A 90 10.58 -8.44 -13.47
N LYS A 91 9.43 -8.15 -14.11
CA LYS A 91 9.33 -7.04 -15.08
C LYS A 91 9.52 -5.67 -14.40
N PHE A 92 8.99 -5.51 -13.20
CA PHE A 92 9.20 -4.28 -12.43
C PHE A 92 10.69 -4.08 -12.09
N TYR A 93 11.39 -5.09 -11.61
CA TYR A 93 12.82 -4.98 -11.32
C TYR A 93 13.68 -4.77 -12.57
N GLN A 94 13.30 -5.35 -13.69
CA GLN A 94 13.95 -5.06 -14.97
C GLN A 94 13.75 -3.60 -15.37
N PHE A 95 12.54 -3.07 -15.26
CA PHE A 95 12.23 -1.66 -15.48
C PHE A 95 13.03 -0.75 -14.55
N CYS A 96 13.12 -1.07 -13.26
CA CYS A 96 13.93 -0.30 -12.30
C CYS A 96 15.40 -0.28 -12.72
N LYS A 97 15.97 -1.42 -13.11
CA LYS A 97 17.35 -1.54 -13.57
C LYS A 97 17.61 -0.67 -14.82
N GLU A 98 16.71 -0.71 -15.79
CA GLU A 98 16.82 0.05 -17.04
C GLU A 98 16.76 1.56 -16.82
N ASN A 99 16.11 2.03 -15.75
CA ASN A 99 15.93 3.43 -15.43
C ASN A 99 16.79 3.93 -14.26
N GLY A 100 17.64 3.07 -13.66
CA GLY A 100 18.50 3.45 -12.54
C GLY A 100 17.74 3.67 -11.23
N PHE A 101 16.60 3.00 -11.04
CA PHE A 101 15.84 3.08 -9.79
C PHE A 101 16.35 2.01 -8.82
N GLU A 102 17.08 2.41 -7.78
CA GLU A 102 17.83 1.48 -6.93
C GLU A 102 17.20 1.22 -5.56
N ASN A 103 16.19 2.00 -5.17
CA ASN A 103 15.64 1.99 -3.82
C ASN A 103 14.15 1.59 -3.76
N LEU A 104 13.68 0.83 -4.74
CA LEU A 104 12.29 0.37 -4.89
C LEU A 104 12.21 -1.16 -4.75
N TRP A 105 11.41 -1.65 -3.81
CA TRP A 105 11.21 -3.08 -3.55
C TRP A 105 9.72 -3.43 -3.56
N ILE A 106 9.40 -4.62 -4.07
CA ILE A 106 8.01 -5.12 -4.13
C ILE A 106 7.74 -6.05 -2.94
N LEU A 107 6.69 -5.76 -2.20
CA LEU A 107 6.12 -6.65 -1.18
C LEU A 107 5.01 -7.49 -1.83
N ASN A 108 5.30 -8.74 -2.13
CA ASN A 108 4.38 -9.68 -2.78
C ASN A 108 4.78 -11.13 -2.54
N ASN A 109 4.08 -11.82 -1.66
CA ASN A 109 4.38 -13.17 -1.18
C ASN A 109 5.72 -13.32 -0.40
N ASN A 110 6.24 -12.22 0.11
CA ASN A 110 7.47 -12.15 0.89
C ASN A 110 7.25 -11.23 2.09
N PHE A 111 8.28 -11.00 2.88
CA PHE A 111 8.35 -9.93 3.87
C PHE A 111 9.69 -9.20 3.75
N TYR A 112 9.77 -8.05 4.40
CA TYR A 112 11.03 -7.34 4.59
C TYR A 112 11.26 -7.10 6.08
N GLU A 113 12.52 -7.16 6.49
CA GLU A 113 12.89 -6.86 7.86
C GLU A 113 13.17 -5.37 8.04
N TYR A 114 12.70 -4.83 9.15
CA TYR A 114 12.97 -3.49 9.64
C TYR A 114 13.19 -3.54 11.16
N GLU A 115 14.43 -3.36 11.61
CA GLU A 115 14.81 -3.34 13.04
C GLU A 115 14.18 -4.47 13.87
N GLY A 116 14.31 -5.71 13.40
CA GLY A 116 13.76 -6.89 14.07
C GLY A 116 12.24 -7.10 13.90
N THR A 117 11.56 -6.23 13.16
CA THR A 117 10.12 -6.33 12.85
C THR A 117 9.93 -6.73 11.37
N ALA A 118 9.04 -7.67 11.11
CA ALA A 118 8.68 -8.08 9.76
C ALA A 118 7.59 -7.16 9.18
N LEU A 119 7.88 -6.60 8.01
CA LEU A 119 6.94 -5.84 7.19
C LEU A 119 6.29 -6.81 6.21
N CYS A 120 5.05 -7.20 6.49
CA CYS A 120 4.27 -8.17 5.73
C CYS A 120 3.14 -7.47 5.00
N GLY A 121 2.56 -8.11 3.97
CA GLY A 121 1.38 -7.54 3.34
C GLY A 121 1.11 -8.04 1.93
N THR A 122 -0.01 -7.56 1.41
CA THR A 122 -0.48 -7.77 0.04
C THR A 122 -1.50 -6.69 -0.32
N ARG A 123 -2.03 -6.74 -1.55
CA ARG A 123 -3.11 -5.83 -1.94
C ARG A 123 -4.35 -5.98 -1.04
N GLY A 124 -4.66 -7.17 -0.57
CA GLY A 124 -5.96 -7.49 0.00
C GLY A 124 -7.05 -7.56 -1.06
N TRP A 125 -8.29 -7.73 -0.65
CA TRP A 125 -9.48 -7.73 -1.49
C TRP A 125 -10.73 -7.53 -0.65
N PHE A 126 -11.76 -6.90 -1.22
CA PHE A 126 -13.09 -6.94 -0.63
C PHE A 126 -13.69 -8.34 -0.82
N PHE A 127 -14.25 -8.89 0.24
CA PHE A 127 -15.14 -10.02 0.15
C PHE A 127 -16.54 -9.50 -0.22
N GLU A 128 -17.05 -9.92 -1.36
CA GLU A 128 -18.43 -9.66 -1.77
C GLU A 128 -19.25 -10.88 -1.37
N GLU A 129 -20.11 -10.75 -0.34
CA GLU A 129 -20.93 -11.86 0.17
C GLU A 129 -21.81 -12.49 -0.94
N ASP A 130 -22.24 -11.69 -1.92
CA ASP A 130 -23.03 -12.13 -3.06
C ASP A 130 -22.20 -12.68 -4.23
N ALA A 131 -20.88 -12.71 -4.11
CA ALA A 131 -20.04 -13.25 -5.16
C ALA A 131 -20.23 -14.76 -5.25
N ALA A 132 -20.79 -15.24 -6.38
CA ALA A 132 -20.99 -16.66 -6.62
C ALA A 132 -19.68 -17.43 -6.43
N GLU A 133 -19.75 -18.59 -5.75
CA GLU A 133 -18.59 -19.45 -5.55
C GLU A 133 -17.94 -19.81 -6.90
N GLY A 134 -16.60 -19.67 -6.98
CA GLY A 134 -15.84 -19.90 -8.22
C GLY A 134 -15.92 -18.75 -9.23
N SER A 135 -16.60 -17.64 -8.90
CA SER A 135 -16.59 -16.42 -9.70
C SER A 135 -15.16 -15.84 -9.85
N HIS A 136 -15.01 -14.85 -10.73
CA HIS A 136 -13.73 -14.15 -10.89
C HIS A 136 -13.29 -13.48 -9.58
N ASN A 137 -14.20 -12.81 -8.88
CA ASN A 137 -13.91 -12.13 -7.60
C ASN A 137 -13.56 -13.12 -6.49
N ASP A 138 -14.27 -14.23 -6.37
CA ASP A 138 -13.95 -15.32 -5.43
C ASP A 138 -12.53 -15.87 -5.65
N LYS A 139 -12.13 -16.12 -6.91
CA LYS A 139 -10.80 -16.59 -7.24
C LYS A 139 -9.70 -15.56 -6.90
N ILE A 140 -9.98 -14.26 -7.10
CA ILE A 140 -9.06 -13.20 -6.72
C ILE A 140 -8.94 -13.15 -5.20
N PHE A 141 -10.05 -13.16 -4.48
CA PHE A 141 -10.10 -13.14 -3.03
C PHE A 141 -9.30 -14.29 -2.41
N LYS A 142 -9.57 -15.53 -2.82
CA LYS A 142 -8.83 -16.72 -2.35
C LYS A 142 -7.32 -16.61 -2.60
N ARG A 143 -6.93 -16.05 -3.74
CA ARG A 143 -5.52 -15.83 -4.09
C ARG A 143 -4.88 -14.75 -3.21
N GLU A 144 -5.59 -13.67 -2.88
CA GLU A 144 -5.07 -12.63 -1.97
C GLU A 144 -4.92 -13.16 -0.53
N LEU A 145 -5.83 -14.02 -0.06
CA LEU A 145 -5.68 -14.69 1.24
C LEU A 145 -4.41 -15.56 1.28
N ILE A 146 -4.17 -16.39 0.23
CA ILE A 146 -2.97 -17.20 0.13
C ILE A 146 -1.70 -16.33 0.12
N ARG A 147 -1.73 -15.19 -0.57
CA ARG A 147 -0.61 -14.25 -0.63
C ARG A 147 -0.31 -13.62 0.72
N LEU A 148 -1.37 -13.18 1.41
CA LEU A 148 -1.23 -12.61 2.74
C LEU A 148 -0.65 -13.63 3.72
N GLU A 149 -1.23 -14.84 3.76
CA GLU A 149 -0.73 -15.91 4.62
C GLU A 149 0.73 -16.28 4.31
N THR A 150 1.09 -16.36 3.03
CA THR A 150 2.48 -16.62 2.61
C THR A 150 3.43 -15.56 3.14
N SER A 151 3.07 -14.28 3.04
CA SER A 151 3.86 -13.17 3.57
C SER A 151 4.02 -13.25 5.10
N LEU A 152 2.92 -13.44 5.82
CA LEU A 152 2.90 -13.54 7.29
C LEU A 152 3.68 -14.75 7.80
N LYS A 153 3.50 -15.91 7.15
CA LYS A 153 4.16 -17.17 7.52
C LYS A 153 5.67 -17.12 7.29
N ALA A 154 6.11 -16.46 6.22
CA ALA A 154 7.54 -16.32 5.91
C ALA A 154 8.30 -15.53 6.99
N ALA A 155 7.62 -14.65 7.73
CA ALA A 155 8.18 -13.85 8.82
C ALA A 155 8.46 -14.66 10.11
N GLY A 156 8.02 -15.93 10.21
CA GLY A 156 8.25 -16.78 11.40
C GLY A 156 7.73 -16.12 12.68
N GLU A 157 8.56 -16.12 13.72
CA GLU A 157 8.23 -15.61 15.06
C GLU A 157 8.51 -14.11 15.26
N MET A 158 8.93 -13.39 14.21
CA MET A 158 9.18 -11.94 14.29
C MET A 158 7.90 -11.18 14.66
N GLU A 159 8.04 -10.04 15.35
CA GLU A 159 6.96 -9.04 15.41
C GLU A 159 6.52 -8.65 13.98
N LYS A 160 5.22 -8.50 13.75
CA LYS A 160 4.70 -8.26 12.40
C LYS A 160 3.87 -6.98 12.32
N ILE A 161 4.18 -6.17 11.33
CA ILE A 161 3.35 -5.07 10.84
C ILE A 161 2.83 -5.48 9.48
N CYS A 162 1.51 -5.39 9.28
CA CYS A 162 0.85 -5.74 8.03
C CYS A 162 0.47 -4.49 7.25
N PHE A 163 0.70 -4.51 5.94
CA PHE A 163 0.33 -3.45 5.02
C PHE A 163 -0.61 -4.01 3.95
N LEU A 164 -1.78 -3.40 3.84
CA LEU A 164 -2.81 -3.77 2.86
C LEU A 164 -3.18 -2.54 2.05
N HIS A 165 -3.55 -2.72 0.77
CA HIS A 165 -4.19 -1.64 0.04
C HIS A 165 -5.66 -1.56 0.41
N TYR A 166 -6.43 -2.64 0.25
CA TYR A 166 -7.83 -2.69 0.66
C TYR A 166 -7.96 -2.80 2.19
N PRO A 167 -8.86 -2.02 2.82
CA PRO A 167 -9.13 -2.12 4.25
C PRO A 167 -9.70 -3.50 4.58
N PRO A 168 -9.17 -4.22 5.60
CA PRO A 168 -9.73 -5.49 6.04
C PRO A 168 -11.04 -5.30 6.82
N ARG A 169 -11.29 -4.07 7.30
CA ARG A 169 -12.53 -3.63 7.93
C ARG A 169 -12.75 -2.13 7.75
N TYR A 170 -13.99 -1.73 7.65
CA TYR A 170 -14.46 -0.35 7.73
C TYR A 170 -15.91 -0.36 8.24
N ARG A 171 -16.49 0.80 8.56
CA ARG A 171 -17.86 0.86 9.10
C ARG A 171 -18.86 0.21 8.13
N GLY A 172 -19.51 -0.85 8.60
CA GLY A 172 -20.48 -1.63 7.82
C GLY A 172 -19.86 -2.80 7.02
N TYR A 173 -18.56 -3.04 7.15
CA TYR A 173 -17.90 -4.17 6.47
C TYR A 173 -16.74 -4.72 7.31
N GLU A 174 -16.64 -6.05 7.31
CA GLU A 174 -15.48 -6.79 7.83
C GLU A 174 -15.17 -7.97 6.91
N CYS A 175 -13.87 -8.27 6.74
CA CYS A 175 -13.41 -9.48 6.09
C CYS A 175 -12.89 -10.46 7.16
N PRO A 176 -13.72 -11.42 7.61
CA PRO A 176 -13.36 -12.31 8.71
C PRO A 176 -12.08 -13.09 8.44
N GLU A 177 -11.86 -13.52 7.20
CA GLU A 177 -10.70 -14.33 6.81
C GLU A 177 -9.39 -13.55 6.94
N ILE A 178 -9.37 -12.29 6.48
CA ILE A 178 -8.18 -11.43 6.65
C ILE A 178 -7.96 -11.15 8.14
N LEU A 179 -9.01 -10.78 8.88
CA LEU A 179 -8.92 -10.51 10.32
C LEU A 179 -8.43 -11.73 11.11
N ALA A 180 -8.90 -12.94 10.74
CA ALA A 180 -8.43 -14.19 11.33
C ALA A 180 -6.93 -14.42 11.09
N LEU A 181 -6.43 -14.15 9.87
CA LEU A 181 -4.99 -14.25 9.57
C LEU A 181 -4.17 -13.23 10.37
N LEU A 182 -4.61 -11.96 10.45
CA LEU A 182 -3.91 -10.95 11.25
C LEU A 182 -3.77 -11.40 12.72
N LYS A 183 -4.85 -11.92 13.30
CA LYS A 183 -4.87 -12.44 14.67
C LYS A 183 -4.01 -13.70 14.84
N GLN A 184 -4.16 -14.67 13.93
CA GLN A 184 -3.44 -15.95 13.97
C GLN A 184 -1.93 -15.75 13.95
N TYR A 185 -1.44 -14.80 13.15
CA TYR A 185 -0.01 -14.52 13.00
C TYR A 185 0.51 -13.42 13.92
N GLY A 186 -0.29 -12.94 14.88
CA GLY A 186 0.13 -11.98 15.89
C GLY A 186 0.53 -10.61 15.32
N VAL A 187 -0.20 -10.12 14.30
CA VAL A 187 0.03 -8.79 13.74
C VAL A 187 -0.32 -7.73 14.78
N SER A 188 0.61 -6.82 15.05
CA SER A 188 0.42 -5.73 16.03
C SER A 188 -0.17 -4.46 15.42
N ILE A 189 0.19 -4.15 14.16
CA ILE A 189 -0.27 -2.96 13.43
C ILE A 189 -0.70 -3.38 12.04
N CYS A 190 -1.84 -2.87 11.56
CA CYS A 190 -2.33 -3.02 10.19
C CYS A 190 -2.55 -1.64 9.56
N CYS A 191 -1.68 -1.28 8.62
CA CYS A 191 -1.84 -0.08 7.80
C CYS A 191 -2.60 -0.42 6.52
N TYR A 192 -3.55 0.42 6.11
CA TYR A 192 -4.34 0.21 4.90
C TYR A 192 -4.61 1.54 4.17
N GLY A 193 -4.96 1.47 2.89
CA GLY A 193 -5.26 2.60 2.02
C GLY A 193 -6.69 2.55 1.46
N HIS A 194 -6.83 2.95 0.19
CA HIS A 194 -8.01 2.81 -0.66
C HIS A 194 -9.19 3.73 -0.33
N LEU A 195 -9.43 4.11 0.92
CA LEU A 195 -10.55 5.00 1.29
C LEU A 195 -10.19 6.46 1.04
N HIS A 196 -10.98 7.13 0.21
CA HIS A 196 -10.80 8.53 -0.19
C HIS A 196 -12.00 9.41 0.11
N SER A 197 -11.76 10.71 0.28
CA SER A 197 -12.79 11.75 0.38
C SER A 197 -13.87 11.39 1.41
N ASP A 198 -15.13 11.30 1.02
CA ASP A 198 -16.23 10.97 1.94
C ASP A 198 -16.11 9.59 2.58
N SER A 199 -15.42 8.63 1.94
CA SER A 199 -15.21 7.30 2.52
C SER A 199 -14.24 7.28 3.70
N HIS A 200 -13.50 8.35 3.98
CA HIS A 200 -12.75 8.51 5.22
C HIS A 200 -13.62 8.34 6.48
N LYS A 201 -14.91 8.71 6.41
CA LYS A 201 -15.87 8.55 7.50
C LYS A 201 -16.14 7.09 7.87
N LEU A 202 -15.83 6.18 6.93
CA LEU A 202 -15.99 4.74 7.12
C LEU A 202 -14.74 4.09 7.74
N ALA A 203 -13.61 4.79 7.75
CA ALA A 203 -12.36 4.27 8.28
C ALA A 203 -12.52 3.82 9.74
N ILE A 204 -11.86 2.73 10.07
CA ILE A 204 -11.70 2.26 11.44
C ILE A 204 -10.23 2.40 11.81
N GLU A 205 -9.94 3.27 12.77
CA GLU A 205 -8.61 3.52 13.29
C GLU A 205 -8.53 3.18 14.79
N GLY A 206 -7.34 2.81 15.24
CA GLY A 206 -7.07 2.42 16.62
C GLY A 206 -7.09 0.91 16.83
N VAL A 207 -7.06 0.49 18.09
CA VAL A 207 -6.88 -0.90 18.48
C VAL A 207 -8.22 -1.65 18.51
N TYR A 208 -8.33 -2.69 17.70
CA TYR A 208 -9.46 -3.63 17.66
C TYR A 208 -8.92 -5.06 17.63
N ASP A 209 -9.41 -5.91 18.51
CA ASP A 209 -8.99 -7.31 18.62
C ASP A 209 -7.47 -7.51 18.75
N GLY A 210 -6.78 -6.53 19.35
CA GLY A 210 -5.33 -6.55 19.58
C GLY A 210 -4.49 -6.04 18.39
N VAL A 211 -5.11 -5.60 17.29
CA VAL A 211 -4.45 -5.00 16.12
C VAL A 211 -4.73 -3.50 16.06
N ASP A 212 -3.69 -2.67 15.91
CA ASP A 212 -3.81 -1.23 15.71
C ASP A 212 -3.99 -0.92 14.22
N PHE A 213 -5.21 -0.52 13.83
CA PHE A 213 -5.57 -0.20 12.44
C PHE A 213 -5.30 1.26 12.12
N ARG A 214 -4.68 1.54 10.98
CA ARG A 214 -4.30 2.90 10.55
C ARG A 214 -4.61 3.12 9.08
N LEU A 215 -5.41 4.15 8.76
CA LEU A 215 -5.66 4.58 7.39
C LEU A 215 -4.46 5.40 6.88
N CYS A 216 -3.92 5.03 5.73
CA CYS A 216 -2.72 5.63 5.14
C CYS A 216 -2.95 6.26 3.75
N SER A 217 -4.21 6.50 3.34
CA SER A 217 -4.50 7.19 2.07
C SER A 217 -3.96 8.62 2.10
N ALA A 218 -3.29 9.04 1.03
CA ALA A 218 -2.57 10.32 0.99
C ALA A 218 -3.45 11.53 1.29
N ASP A 219 -4.67 11.58 0.74
CA ASP A 219 -5.61 12.68 0.98
C ASP A 219 -6.13 12.73 2.43
N PHE A 220 -6.32 11.57 3.07
CA PHE A 220 -6.62 11.48 4.50
C PHE A 220 -5.47 12.03 5.34
N LEU A 221 -4.25 11.67 5.02
CA LEU A 221 -3.02 12.09 5.69
C LEU A 221 -2.58 13.52 5.32
N ARG A 222 -3.36 14.24 4.50
CA ARG A 222 -2.98 15.56 3.95
C ARG A 222 -1.63 15.51 3.25
N PHE A 223 -1.37 14.40 2.55
CA PHE A 223 -0.13 14.12 1.79
C PHE A 223 1.14 14.05 2.63
N ARG A 224 1.03 13.85 3.95
CA ARG A 224 2.17 13.65 4.85
C ARG A 224 2.25 12.18 5.26
N PRO A 225 3.41 11.51 5.12
CA PRO A 225 3.54 10.12 5.53
C PRO A 225 3.40 10.01 7.06
N ILE A 226 2.70 8.98 7.53
CA ILE A 226 2.66 8.70 8.98
C ILE A 226 3.91 7.92 9.38
N ARG A 227 4.43 8.21 10.57
CA ARG A 227 5.44 7.37 11.20
C ARG A 227 4.75 6.17 11.85
N VAL A 228 5.15 4.96 11.44
CA VAL A 228 4.60 3.70 11.94
C VAL A 228 5.40 3.19 13.12
N LYS A 229 6.74 3.34 13.02
CA LYS A 229 7.70 2.92 14.07
C LYS A 229 8.90 3.84 14.15
#